data_e18091a9d0c68970ec33297aa5536334
#
_entry.id   e18091a9d0c68970ec33297aa5536334
#
_cell.length_a   1.000
_cell.length_b   1.000
_cell.length_c   1.000
_cell.angle_alpha   90.00
_cell.angle_beta   90.00
_cell.angle_gamma   90.00
#
_symmetry.space_group_name_H-M   'P 1'
#
loop_
_entity.id
_entity.type
_entity.pdbx_description
1 polymer ?
#
loop_
_entity_poly.entity_id
_entity_poly.type
_entity_poly.pdbx_seq_one_letter_code
_entity_poly.pdbx_strand_id
1 'polypeptide(L)'
;PSQTVPGDTTVFGKRTESIISVLVSGQPPIRRTMPVPYILDDDKTEKAVGEDYSLRQILDKNFPEKKWEGAQKELIEFISLRRTPKTTARTRFYLGQVYFFRGDYKNALLEFLLAQNYYYSKSREWIQYVLNAL
;
A
#
# COMPACT_ATOMS: atom_id res chain seq x y z
N PRO A 1 26.60 -9.55 -2.58
CA PRO A 1 26.30 -9.17 -2.92
C PRO A 1 25.65 -8.65 -3.54
N SER A 2 25.48 -8.54 -3.59
CA SER A 2 25.02 -8.18 -4.02
C SER A 2 24.84 -7.87 -4.74
N GLN A 3 24.71 -7.72 -5.05
CA GLN A 3 24.56 -7.38 -5.66
C GLN A 3 24.17 -7.15 -6.35
N THR A 4 24.46 -6.92 -6.06
CA THR A 4 23.55 -6.33 -6.73
C THR A 4 23.30 -6.78 -8.03
N VAL A 5 22.26 -7.00 -8.26
CA VAL A 5 21.78 -7.39 -9.51
C VAL A 5 21.66 -6.21 -10.41
N PRO A 6 22.35 -6.18 -11.51
CA PRO A 6 22.39 -4.99 -12.32
C PRO A 6 21.04 -4.48 -12.76
N GLY A 7 20.14 -5.35 -13.13
CA GLY A 7 18.85 -4.90 -13.61
C GLY A 7 17.98 -4.32 -12.55
N ASP A 8 18.22 -4.69 -11.32
CA ASP A 8 17.36 -4.26 -10.23
C ASP A 8 17.56 -2.85 -9.81
N THR A 9 18.70 -2.29 -10.11
CA THR A 9 18.94 -0.91 -9.75
C THR A 9 18.00 0.02 -10.47
N THR A 10 17.36 -0.43 -11.51
CA THR A 10 16.37 0.37 -12.19
C THR A 10 15.08 0.45 -11.41
N VAL A 11 14.85 -0.48 -10.50
CA VAL A 11 13.62 -0.54 -9.71
C VAL A 11 13.69 0.42 -8.53
N PHE A 12 14.80 0.37 -7.79
CA PHE A 12 14.99 1.25 -6.64
C PHE A 12 16.31 1.98 -6.77
N GLY A 13 16.33 3.27 -6.40
CA GLY A 13 17.58 3.99 -6.29
C GLY A 13 18.32 3.58 -5.04
N LYS A 14 19.56 4.02 -4.92
CA LYS A 14 20.38 3.71 -3.76
C LYS A 14 19.72 4.09 -2.45
N ARG A 15 19.06 5.22 -2.45
CA ARG A 15 18.40 5.71 -1.26
C ARG A 15 17.30 4.77 -0.79
N THR A 16 16.52 4.28 -1.75
CA THR A 16 15.44 3.35 -1.44
C THR A 16 15.99 2.03 -0.97
N GLU A 17 17.09 1.55 -1.58
CA GLU A 17 17.72 0.32 -1.13
C GLU A 17 18.23 0.44 0.30
N SER A 18 18.77 1.60 0.67
CA SER A 18 19.21 1.81 2.03
C SER A 18 18.05 1.76 3.01
N ILE A 19 16.94 2.36 2.64
CA ILE A 19 15.74 2.33 3.46
C ILE A 19 15.25 0.91 3.63
N ILE A 20 15.25 0.14 2.57
CA ILE A 20 14.84 -1.26 2.62
C ILE A 20 15.75 -2.05 3.55
N SER A 21 17.05 -1.84 3.47
CA SER A 21 17.99 -2.53 4.36
C SER A 21 17.70 -2.21 5.82
N VAL A 22 17.45 -0.96 6.14
CA VAL A 22 17.15 -0.57 7.51
C VAL A 22 15.85 -1.21 7.97
N LEU A 23 14.85 -1.25 7.12
CA LEU A 23 13.57 -1.85 7.47
C LEU A 23 13.70 -3.36 7.73
N VAL A 24 14.51 -4.03 6.93
CA VAL A 24 14.67 -5.48 7.07
C VAL A 24 15.55 -5.84 8.25
N SER A 25 16.65 -5.11 8.47
CA SER A 25 17.66 -5.52 9.42
C SER A 25 17.17 -5.63 10.85
N GLY A 26 16.19 -4.85 11.23
CA GLY A 26 15.67 -4.91 12.58
C GLY A 26 14.42 -5.75 12.74
N GLN A 27 14.02 -6.48 11.71
CA GLN A 27 12.75 -7.20 11.73
C GLN A 27 12.94 -8.69 12.00
N PRO A 28 12.03 -9.31 12.74
CA PRO A 28 12.06 -10.76 12.88
C PRO A 28 11.69 -11.43 11.56
N PRO A 29 12.08 -12.69 11.38
CA PRO A 29 11.68 -13.43 10.19
C PRO A 29 10.17 -13.48 10.06
N ILE A 30 9.68 -13.28 8.86
CA ILE A 30 8.25 -13.27 8.61
C ILE A 30 7.91 -14.44 7.69
N ARG A 31 6.85 -15.13 8.03
CA ARG A 31 6.39 -16.22 7.20
C ARG A 31 5.99 -15.72 5.84
N ARG A 32 6.26 -16.53 4.83
CA ARG A 32 5.87 -16.19 3.47
C ARG A 32 4.44 -16.63 3.24
N THR A 33 3.51 -15.90 3.81
CA THR A 33 2.10 -16.13 3.55
C THR A 33 1.63 -15.00 2.66
N MET A 34 0.79 -15.35 1.71
CA MET A 34 0.18 -14.33 0.87
C MET A 34 -0.88 -13.60 1.68
N PRO A 35 -0.81 -12.28 1.71
CA PRO A 35 -1.84 -11.53 2.42
C PRO A 35 -3.13 -11.52 1.61
N VAL A 36 -4.22 -11.24 2.31
CA VAL A 36 -5.51 -11.03 1.66
C VAL A 36 -5.81 -9.54 1.72
N PRO A 37 -6.68 -9.06 0.82
CA PRO A 37 -7.05 -7.65 0.86
C PRO A 37 -7.63 -7.28 2.22
N TYR A 38 -7.23 -6.11 2.72
CA TYR A 38 -7.60 -5.69 4.07
C TYR A 38 -8.30 -4.34 4.04
N ILE A 39 -9.43 -4.25 4.73
CA ILE A 39 -10.16 -3.01 4.88
C ILE A 39 -9.92 -2.49 6.30
N LEU A 40 -9.48 -1.25 6.39
CA LEU A 40 -9.22 -0.62 7.68
C LEU A 40 -10.52 -0.43 8.46
N ASP A 41 -10.40 -0.42 9.80
CA ASP A 41 -11.57 -0.25 10.65
C ASP A 41 -12.32 1.04 10.35
N ASP A 42 -11.60 2.09 9.96
CA ASP A 42 -12.22 3.36 9.59
C ASP A 42 -13.28 3.19 8.51
N ASP A 43 -13.11 2.20 7.63
CA ASP A 43 -14.00 2.00 6.50
C ASP A 43 -14.98 0.85 6.73
N LYS A 44 -15.11 0.39 7.97
CA LYS A 44 -16.08 -0.65 8.33
C LYS A 44 -17.25 -0.11 9.13
N THR A 45 -17.23 1.18 9.45
CA THR A 45 -18.31 1.77 10.25
C THR A 45 -19.56 1.90 9.39
N GLU A 46 -20.72 1.89 10.05
CA GLU A 46 -21.98 1.93 9.31
C GLU A 46 -22.27 3.30 8.69
N LYS A 47 -21.72 4.34 9.29
CA LYS A 47 -22.01 5.71 8.84
C LYS A 47 -20.77 6.30 8.19
N ALA A 48 -20.85 6.51 6.92
CA ALA A 48 -19.82 7.22 6.18
C ALA A 48 -20.48 8.37 5.43
N VAL A 49 -19.85 9.54 5.48
CA VAL A 49 -20.36 10.73 4.79
C VAL A 49 -19.19 11.41 4.08
N GLY A 50 -19.52 12.22 3.09
CA GLY A 50 -18.52 13.01 2.38
C GLY A 50 -17.47 12.16 1.72
N GLU A 51 -16.20 12.52 1.91
CA GLU A 51 -15.11 11.81 1.27
C GLU A 51 -14.98 10.37 1.76
N ASP A 52 -15.34 10.09 3.01
CA ASP A 52 -15.31 8.73 3.53
C ASP A 52 -16.32 7.84 2.80
N TYR A 53 -17.48 8.39 2.50
CA TYR A 53 -18.48 7.66 1.75
C TYR A 53 -18.00 7.36 0.33
N SER A 54 -17.41 8.35 -0.33
CA SER A 54 -16.91 8.16 -1.68
C SER A 54 -15.79 7.12 -1.73
N LEU A 55 -14.90 7.14 -0.75
CA LEU A 55 -13.84 6.14 -0.68
C LEU A 55 -14.43 4.76 -0.47
N ARG A 56 -15.39 4.65 0.44
CA ARG A 56 -16.01 3.34 0.72
C ARG A 56 -16.68 2.77 -0.53
N GLN A 57 -17.30 3.60 -1.34
CA GLN A 57 -17.93 3.10 -2.57
C GLN A 57 -16.90 2.48 -3.50
N ILE A 58 -15.73 3.11 -3.62
CA ILE A 58 -14.68 2.56 -4.45
C ILE A 58 -14.23 1.20 -3.92
N LEU A 59 -14.06 1.10 -2.60
CA LEU A 59 -13.63 -0.14 -1.98
C LEU A 59 -14.67 -1.24 -2.15
N ASP A 60 -15.92 -0.93 -1.88
CA ASP A 60 -17.00 -1.93 -1.95
C ASP A 60 -17.20 -2.44 -3.37
N LYS A 61 -16.95 -1.60 -4.35
CA LYS A 61 -17.12 -1.96 -5.75
C LYS A 61 -16.00 -2.87 -6.24
N ASN A 62 -14.78 -2.67 -5.76
CA ASN A 62 -13.61 -3.28 -6.37
C ASN A 62 -12.93 -4.36 -5.53
N PHE A 63 -12.81 -4.15 -4.21
CA PHE A 63 -12.00 -5.05 -3.39
C PHE A 63 -12.58 -6.46 -3.23
N PRO A 64 -13.89 -6.62 -3.00
CA PRO A 64 -14.42 -7.98 -2.81
C PRO A 64 -14.20 -8.87 -4.03
N GLU A 65 -14.25 -8.28 -5.22
CA GLU A 65 -14.08 -9.03 -6.45
C GLU A 65 -12.69 -8.89 -7.04
N LYS A 66 -11.79 -8.28 -6.29
CA LYS A 66 -10.39 -8.13 -6.68
C LYS A 66 -10.23 -7.46 -8.03
N LYS A 67 -11.01 -6.42 -8.26
CA LYS A 67 -10.92 -5.65 -9.50
C LYS A 67 -9.82 -4.62 -9.36
N TRP A 68 -8.58 -5.08 -9.42
CA TRP A 68 -7.43 -4.22 -9.08
C TRP A 68 -7.20 -3.09 -10.07
N GLU A 69 -7.44 -3.34 -11.35
CA GLU A 69 -7.28 -2.29 -12.33
C GLU A 69 -8.28 -1.16 -12.13
N GLY A 70 -9.53 -1.50 -11.90
CA GLY A 70 -10.56 -0.51 -11.61
C GLY A 70 -10.30 0.23 -10.31
N ALA A 71 -9.88 -0.51 -9.29
CA ALA A 71 -9.55 0.09 -8.01
C ALA A 71 -8.41 1.10 -8.15
N GLN A 72 -7.37 0.74 -8.89
CA GLN A 72 -6.24 1.63 -9.09
C GLN A 72 -6.69 2.94 -9.74
N LYS A 73 -7.45 2.83 -10.80
CA LYS A 73 -7.92 4.01 -11.52
C LYS A 73 -8.76 4.90 -10.63
N GLU A 74 -9.72 4.32 -9.93
CA GLU A 74 -10.65 5.09 -9.12
C GLU A 74 -9.99 5.69 -7.89
N LEU A 75 -9.07 4.97 -7.27
CA LEU A 75 -8.36 5.51 -6.10
C LEU A 75 -7.42 6.65 -6.51
N ILE A 76 -6.76 6.53 -7.66
CA ILE A 76 -5.91 7.60 -8.14
C ILE A 76 -6.74 8.84 -8.45
N GLU A 77 -7.89 8.66 -9.10
CA GLU A 77 -8.79 9.77 -9.37
C GLU A 77 -9.28 10.41 -8.07
N PHE A 78 -9.56 9.57 -7.09
CA PHE A 78 -10.06 10.05 -5.80
C PHE A 78 -9.05 10.97 -5.11
N ILE A 79 -7.78 10.57 -5.04
CA ILE A 79 -6.78 11.39 -4.37
C ILE A 79 -6.26 12.54 -5.24
N SER A 80 -6.64 12.61 -6.50
CA SER A 80 -6.28 13.75 -7.33
C SER A 80 -7.04 15.00 -6.90
N LEU A 81 -8.15 14.84 -6.20
CA LEU A 81 -8.89 15.94 -5.61
C LEU A 81 -8.39 16.15 -4.18
N ARG A 82 -8.64 17.34 -3.65
CA ARG A 82 -8.17 17.66 -2.31
C ARG A 82 -8.94 16.85 -1.27
N ARG A 83 -8.21 16.13 -0.45
CA ARG A 83 -8.77 15.33 0.64
C ARG A 83 -8.08 15.70 1.94
N THR A 84 -8.69 15.33 3.07
CA THR A 84 -8.00 15.52 4.35
C THR A 84 -6.75 14.64 4.39
N PRO A 85 -5.73 15.06 5.16
CA PRO A 85 -4.51 14.26 5.23
C PRO A 85 -4.73 12.82 5.66
N LYS A 86 -5.66 12.60 6.60
CA LYS A 86 -5.93 11.25 7.07
C LYS A 86 -6.59 10.41 5.98
N THR A 87 -7.53 10.98 5.24
CA THR A 87 -8.19 10.26 4.15
C THR A 87 -7.21 10.01 3.01
N THR A 88 -6.33 10.94 2.73
CA THR A 88 -5.28 10.73 1.74
C THR A 88 -4.40 9.56 2.12
N ALA A 89 -3.96 9.51 3.38
CA ALA A 89 -3.13 8.41 3.86
C ALA A 89 -3.86 7.08 3.76
N ARG A 90 -5.14 7.07 4.10
CA ARG A 90 -5.95 5.85 4.02
C ARG A 90 -6.06 5.38 2.58
N THR A 91 -6.30 6.31 1.66
CA THR A 91 -6.38 5.98 0.24
C THR A 91 -5.06 5.42 -0.27
N ARG A 92 -3.94 5.99 0.17
CA ARG A 92 -2.63 5.48 -0.21
C ARG A 92 -2.40 4.07 0.33
N PHE A 93 -2.90 3.78 1.52
CA PHE A 93 -2.82 2.42 2.05
C PHE A 93 -3.54 1.43 1.12
N TYR A 94 -4.72 1.81 0.63
CA TYR A 94 -5.44 0.95 -0.30
C TYR A 94 -4.75 0.86 -1.66
N LEU A 95 -4.20 1.97 -2.13
CA LEU A 95 -3.42 1.94 -3.37
C LEU A 95 -2.21 1.02 -3.24
N GLY A 96 -1.56 1.05 -2.07
CA GLY A 96 -0.45 0.14 -1.81
C GLY A 96 -0.86 -1.31 -1.99
N GLN A 97 -2.01 -1.67 -1.46
CA GLN A 97 -2.51 -3.03 -1.63
C GLN A 97 -2.80 -3.35 -3.09
N VAL A 98 -3.43 -2.41 -3.79
CA VAL A 98 -3.75 -2.62 -5.20
C VAL A 98 -2.47 -2.86 -6.00
N TYR A 99 -1.46 -2.02 -5.80
CA TYR A 99 -0.19 -2.21 -6.48
C TYR A 99 0.43 -3.55 -6.11
N PHE A 100 0.36 -3.92 -4.82
CA PHE A 100 0.91 -5.20 -4.38
C PHE A 100 0.27 -6.37 -5.12
N PHE A 101 -1.06 -6.39 -5.20
CA PHE A 101 -1.76 -7.48 -5.85
C PHE A 101 -1.58 -7.48 -7.36
N ARG A 102 -1.17 -6.36 -7.93
CA ARG A 102 -0.84 -6.27 -9.35
C ARG A 102 0.64 -6.58 -9.62
N GLY A 103 1.41 -6.87 -8.57
CA GLY A 103 2.82 -7.19 -8.72
C GLY A 103 3.72 -5.97 -8.85
N ASP A 104 3.19 -4.78 -8.65
CA ASP A 104 3.97 -3.54 -8.74
C ASP A 104 4.50 -3.20 -7.36
N TYR A 105 5.52 -3.92 -6.94
CA TYR A 105 6.00 -3.82 -5.57
C TYR A 105 6.68 -2.50 -5.25
N LYS A 106 7.30 -1.89 -6.25
CA LYS A 106 7.92 -0.58 -6.06
C LYS A 106 6.90 0.47 -5.67
N ASN A 107 5.82 0.56 -6.44
CA ASN A 107 4.78 1.54 -6.13
C ASN A 107 4.03 1.17 -4.85
N ALA A 108 3.85 -0.13 -4.60
CA ALA A 108 3.24 -0.57 -3.35
C ALA A 108 4.04 -0.07 -2.16
N LEU A 109 5.36 -0.24 -2.19
CA LEU A 109 6.21 0.20 -1.10
C LEU A 109 6.09 1.70 -0.86
N LEU A 110 6.13 2.48 -1.94
CA LEU A 110 6.04 3.94 -1.82
C LEU A 110 4.72 4.37 -1.20
N GLU A 111 3.62 3.74 -1.61
CA GLU A 111 2.32 4.10 -1.06
C GLU A 111 2.22 3.75 0.43
N PHE A 112 2.70 2.58 0.83
CA PHE A 112 2.68 2.21 2.24
C PHE A 112 3.56 3.12 3.08
N LEU A 113 4.72 3.52 2.56
CA LEU A 113 5.58 4.46 3.26
C LEU A 113 4.88 5.81 3.50
N LEU A 114 4.12 6.27 2.51
CA LEU A 114 3.38 7.52 2.65
C LEU A 114 2.18 7.38 3.59
N ALA A 115 1.59 6.20 3.65
CA ALA A 115 0.42 5.97 4.50
C ALA A 115 0.77 5.85 5.98
N GLN A 116 2.03 5.52 6.31
CA GLN A 116 2.37 5.18 7.69
C GLN A 116 2.27 6.34 8.68
N ASN A 117 2.18 7.57 8.19
CA ASN A 117 2.02 8.71 9.09
C ASN A 117 0.71 8.64 9.89
N TYR A 118 -0.32 8.02 9.32
CA TYR A 118 -1.62 7.91 9.97
C TYR A 118 -2.02 6.47 10.25
N TYR A 119 -1.43 5.51 9.54
CA TYR A 119 -1.78 4.10 9.67
C TYR A 119 -0.50 3.28 9.82
N TYR A 120 0.26 3.61 10.86
CA TYR A 120 1.60 3.08 11.04
C TYR A 120 1.62 1.56 11.14
N SER A 121 0.81 1.01 12.03
CA SER A 121 0.87 -0.43 12.32
C SER A 121 0.58 -1.28 11.09
N LYS A 122 -0.54 -0.99 10.42
CA LYS A 122 -0.92 -1.76 9.24
C LYS A 122 0.01 -1.49 8.06
N SER A 123 0.46 -0.24 7.91
CA SER A 123 1.38 0.07 6.82
C SER A 123 2.69 -0.69 7.00
N ARG A 124 3.20 -0.77 8.22
CA ARG A 124 4.43 -1.52 8.49
C ARG A 124 4.24 -3.01 8.19
N GLU A 125 3.10 -3.55 8.53
CA GLU A 125 2.80 -4.94 8.24
C GLU A 125 2.86 -5.20 6.73
N TRP A 126 2.23 -4.34 5.94
CA TRP A 126 2.19 -4.50 4.50
C TRP A 126 3.54 -4.20 3.84
N ILE A 127 4.31 -3.26 4.41
CA ILE A 127 5.68 -3.04 3.94
C ILE A 127 6.46 -4.34 4.03
N GLN A 128 6.25 -5.10 5.11
CA GLN A 128 6.95 -6.36 5.27
C GLN A 128 6.52 -7.38 4.22
N TYR A 129 5.22 -7.40 3.86
CA TYR A 129 4.79 -8.26 2.77
C TYR A 129 5.48 -7.89 1.46
N VAL A 130 5.62 -6.59 1.20
CA VAL A 130 6.31 -6.14 -0.01
C VAL A 130 7.76 -6.60 -0.01
N LEU A 131 8.45 -6.40 1.11
CA LEU A 131 9.85 -6.78 1.22
C LEU A 131 10.05 -8.27 1.02
N ASN A 132 9.12 -9.08 1.51
CA ASN A 132 9.19 -10.52 1.34
C ASN A 132 8.94 -10.95 -0.10
N ALA A 133 8.30 -10.10 -0.89
CA ALA A 133 7.99 -10.40 -2.29
C ALA A 133 9.07 -9.93 -3.26
N LEU A 134 10.00 -9.11 -2.79
CA LEU A 134 11.07 -8.58 -3.64
C LEU A 134 12.15 -9.60 -3.97
#